data_1d53af12a769a3f9eba7f34502bd0fb4
#
_entry.id   1d53af12a769a3f9eba7f34502bd0fb4
#
_cell.length_a   1.000
_cell.length_b   1.000
_cell.length_c   1.000
_cell.angle_alpha   90.00
_cell.angle_beta   90.00
_cell.angle_gamma   90.00
#
_symmetry.space_group_name_H-M   'P 1'
#
loop_
_entity.id
_entity.type
_entity.pdbx_description
1 polymer ?
#
loop_
_entity_poly.entity_id
_entity_poly.type
_entity_poly.pdbx_seq_one_letter_code
_entity_poly.pdbx_strand_id
1 'polypeptide(L)'
;MQLYVVTWCFQSSEYQTFAGQALKEYVESGKSDEALEGYERIAWVHTPQDGTGTVICKAESASVLYKVFGPWREKYGMTWNYKPGLSSEELISLLNQDY
;
A
#
# COMPACT_ATOMS: atom_id res chain seq x y z
N MET A 1 6.74 1.01 -14.35
CA MET A 1 6.63 1.35 -12.91
C MET A 1 7.18 0.21 -12.07
N GLN A 2 7.77 0.55 -10.95
CA GLN A 2 8.31 -0.43 -10.00
C GLN A 2 7.18 -1.09 -9.22
N LEU A 3 7.29 -2.40 -9.00
CA LEU A 3 6.41 -3.17 -8.14
C LEU A 3 6.83 -2.96 -6.67
N TYR A 4 5.86 -2.75 -5.79
CA TYR A 4 6.08 -2.59 -4.35
C TYR A 4 5.11 -3.44 -3.55
N VAL A 5 5.61 -3.95 -2.42
CA VAL A 5 4.78 -4.54 -1.38
C VAL A 5 4.79 -3.57 -0.21
N VAL A 6 3.61 -3.05 0.13
CA VAL A 6 3.45 -2.11 1.23
C VAL A 6 2.68 -2.79 2.35
N THR A 7 3.23 -2.74 3.56
CA THR A 7 2.58 -3.28 4.75
C THR A 7 2.35 -2.15 5.75
N TRP A 8 1.25 -2.20 6.47
CA TRP A 8 0.94 -1.20 7.50
C TRP A 8 0.48 -1.84 8.79
N CYS A 9 0.54 -1.05 9.86
CA CYS A 9 0.08 -1.44 11.18
C CYS A 9 -0.50 -0.21 11.90
N PHE A 10 -1.62 -0.39 12.60
CA PHE A 10 -2.14 0.60 13.52
C PHE A 10 -1.63 0.31 14.93
N GLN A 11 -1.24 1.36 15.66
CA GLN A 11 -0.66 1.24 16.99
C GLN A 11 -1.69 0.89 18.07
N SER A 12 -2.97 1.15 17.81
CA SER A 12 -4.04 0.87 18.77
C SER A 12 -5.33 0.52 18.06
N SER A 13 -6.23 -0.17 18.76
CA SER A 13 -7.56 -0.48 18.25
C SER A 13 -8.41 0.77 18.04
N GLU A 14 -8.15 1.82 18.80
CA GLU A 14 -8.84 3.11 18.64
C GLU A 14 -8.51 3.75 17.30
N TYR A 15 -7.22 3.84 16.96
CA TYR A 15 -6.78 4.37 15.67
C TYR A 15 -7.29 3.50 14.51
N GLN A 16 -7.28 2.19 14.69
CA GLN A 16 -7.83 1.28 13.69
C GLN A 16 -9.31 1.53 13.43
N THR A 17 -10.09 1.77 14.49
CA THR A 17 -11.52 2.05 14.38
C THR A 17 -11.78 3.32 13.60
N PHE A 18 -11.06 4.40 13.91
CA PHE A 18 -11.17 5.65 13.17
C PHE A 18 -10.78 5.51 11.71
N ALA A 19 -9.70 4.82 11.45
CA ALA A 19 -9.24 4.57 10.09
C ALA A 19 -10.24 3.70 9.31
N GLY A 20 -10.84 2.72 9.95
CA GLY A 20 -11.87 1.86 9.35
C GLY A 20 -13.10 2.66 8.92
N GLN A 21 -13.53 3.60 9.74
CA GLN A 21 -14.64 4.48 9.42
C GLN A 21 -14.31 5.37 8.21
N ALA A 22 -13.12 5.94 8.18
CA ALA A 22 -12.66 6.75 7.05
C ALA A 22 -12.52 5.92 5.77
N LEU A 23 -12.04 4.70 5.89
CA LEU A 23 -11.94 3.76 4.76
C LEU A 23 -13.32 3.47 4.16
N LYS A 24 -14.30 3.21 5.01
CA LYS A 24 -15.67 2.96 4.58
C LYS A 24 -16.22 4.16 3.76
N GLU A 25 -16.05 5.36 4.28
CA GLU A 25 -16.47 6.58 3.59
C GLU A 25 -15.74 6.76 2.26
N TYR A 26 -14.45 6.49 2.24
CA TYR A 26 -13.62 6.60 1.05
C TYR A 26 -14.11 5.64 -0.06
N VAL A 27 -14.33 4.38 0.28
CA VAL A 27 -14.80 3.36 -0.68
C VAL A 27 -16.22 3.69 -1.17
N GLU A 28 -17.11 4.06 -0.27
CA GLU A 28 -18.49 4.40 -0.60
C GLU A 28 -18.61 5.67 -1.45
N SER A 29 -17.66 6.60 -1.34
CA SER A 29 -17.64 7.82 -2.15
C SER A 29 -17.25 7.58 -3.61
N GLY A 30 -16.76 6.40 -3.94
CA GLY A 30 -16.29 6.06 -5.28
C GLY A 30 -14.94 6.65 -5.65
N LYS A 31 -14.26 7.29 -4.70
CA LYS A 31 -12.90 7.79 -4.93
C LYS A 31 -11.93 6.63 -5.04
N SER A 32 -10.87 6.80 -5.81
CA SER A 32 -9.87 5.75 -6.02
C SER A 32 -8.47 6.34 -6.10
N ASP A 33 -7.52 5.68 -5.43
CA ASP A 33 -6.09 5.98 -5.57
C ASP A 33 -5.60 5.69 -7.00
N GLU A 34 -6.33 4.89 -7.76
CA GLU A 34 -6.00 4.57 -9.14
C GLU A 34 -6.06 5.80 -10.05
N ALA A 35 -6.74 6.86 -9.61
CA ALA A 35 -6.74 8.13 -10.31
C ALA A 35 -5.43 8.91 -10.13
N LEU A 36 -4.58 8.50 -9.19
CA LEU A 36 -3.30 9.14 -8.95
C LEU A 36 -2.31 8.75 -10.05
N GLU A 37 -1.74 9.76 -10.71
CA GLU A 37 -0.73 9.53 -11.73
C GLU A 37 0.49 8.81 -11.17
N GLY A 38 0.96 7.80 -11.88
CA GLY A 38 2.14 7.04 -11.48
C GLY A 38 1.88 5.98 -10.41
N TYR A 39 0.63 5.63 -10.18
CA TYR A 39 0.23 4.62 -9.18
C TYR A 39 -0.81 3.66 -9.75
N GLU A 40 -0.63 2.38 -9.47
CA GLU A 40 -1.59 1.33 -9.81
C GLU A 40 -1.67 0.32 -8.66
N ARG A 41 -2.83 0.20 -8.04
CA ARG A 41 -3.06 -0.80 -6.99
C ARG A 41 -3.45 -2.13 -7.64
N ILE A 42 -2.71 -3.19 -7.30
CA ILE A 42 -2.94 -4.54 -7.82
C ILE A 42 -3.78 -5.34 -6.83
N ALA A 43 -3.44 -5.30 -5.54
CA ALA A 43 -4.15 -6.03 -4.51
C ALA A 43 -4.17 -5.22 -3.21
N TRP A 44 -5.27 -5.37 -2.46
CA TRP A 44 -5.46 -4.65 -1.19
C TRP A 44 -6.08 -5.62 -0.20
N VAL A 45 -5.31 -5.99 0.82
CA VAL A 45 -5.71 -6.99 1.80
C VAL A 45 -5.67 -6.36 3.19
N HIS A 46 -6.76 -6.50 3.91
CA HIS A 46 -6.89 -6.04 5.29
C HIS A 46 -6.86 -7.23 6.22
N THR A 47 -6.10 -7.12 7.30
CA THR A 47 -6.03 -8.12 8.37
C THR A 47 -6.38 -7.43 9.69
N PRO A 48 -7.69 -7.12 9.90
CA PRO A 48 -8.13 -6.26 11.00
C PRO A 48 -7.96 -6.89 12.39
N GLN A 49 -7.77 -8.19 12.47
CA GLN A 49 -7.58 -8.88 13.74
C GLN A 49 -6.39 -8.32 14.52
N ASP A 50 -5.32 -7.96 13.83
CA ASP A 50 -4.12 -7.41 14.46
C ASP A 50 -3.82 -5.97 14.02
N GLY A 51 -4.75 -5.33 13.32
CA GLY A 51 -4.59 -3.96 12.88
C GLY A 51 -3.58 -3.77 11.75
N THR A 52 -3.36 -4.79 10.94
CA THR A 52 -2.40 -4.74 9.84
C THR A 52 -3.07 -4.85 8.48
N GLY A 53 -2.29 -4.74 7.44
CA GLY A 53 -2.73 -4.97 6.08
C GLY A 53 -1.59 -4.87 5.08
N THR A 54 -1.91 -5.18 3.83
CA THR A 54 -0.92 -5.23 2.75
C THR A 54 -1.52 -4.69 1.47
N VAL A 55 -0.74 -3.88 0.76
CA VAL A 55 -1.04 -3.45 -0.61
C VAL A 55 0.08 -3.95 -1.52
N ILE A 56 -0.31 -4.53 -2.64
CA ILE A 56 0.62 -4.79 -3.74
C ILE A 56 0.27 -3.77 -4.82
N CYS A 57 1.25 -2.99 -5.22
CA CYS A 57 1.04 -1.89 -6.16
C CYS A 57 2.25 -1.66 -7.05
N LYS A 58 2.05 -0.88 -8.09
CA LYS A 58 3.12 -0.32 -8.91
C LYS A 58 3.13 1.18 -8.72
N ALA A 59 4.31 1.76 -8.61
CA ALA A 59 4.49 3.20 -8.49
C ALA A 59 5.75 3.64 -9.23
N GLU A 60 5.72 4.86 -9.73
CA GLU A 60 6.87 5.45 -10.41
C GLU A 60 8.03 5.71 -9.45
N SER A 61 7.72 6.01 -8.20
CA SER A 61 8.73 6.32 -7.19
C SER A 61 8.17 6.16 -5.79
N ALA A 62 9.06 6.14 -4.80
CA ALA A 62 8.67 6.16 -3.39
C ALA A 62 7.87 7.42 -3.03
N SER A 63 8.12 8.54 -3.71
CA SER A 63 7.35 9.77 -3.49
C SER A 63 5.86 9.59 -3.75
N VAL A 64 5.51 8.79 -4.75
CA VAL A 64 4.11 8.46 -5.05
C VAL A 64 3.49 7.66 -3.91
N LEU A 65 4.24 6.72 -3.31
CA LEU A 65 3.77 5.97 -2.15
C LEU A 65 3.44 6.88 -0.98
N TYR A 66 4.25 7.92 -0.74
CA TYR A 66 3.98 8.90 0.32
C TYR A 66 2.71 9.70 0.06
N LYS A 67 2.37 9.96 -1.19
CA LYS A 67 1.10 10.62 -1.53
C LYS A 67 -0.11 9.76 -1.21
N VAL A 68 0.02 8.44 -1.35
CA VAL A 68 -1.06 7.49 -1.07
C VAL A 68 -1.17 7.20 0.43
N PHE A 69 -0.06 6.86 1.08
CA PHE A 69 -0.06 6.34 2.45
C PHE A 69 0.23 7.40 3.52
N GLY A 70 0.89 8.50 3.16
CA GLY A 70 1.23 9.57 4.10
C GLY A 70 0.03 10.15 4.84
N PRO A 71 -1.09 10.46 4.17
CA PRO A 71 -2.28 10.98 4.85
C PRO A 71 -2.85 10.04 5.91
N TRP A 72 -2.80 8.72 5.68
CA TRP A 72 -3.24 7.73 6.65
C TRP A 72 -2.37 7.73 7.90
N ARG A 73 -1.06 7.88 7.72
CA ARG A 73 -0.13 7.99 8.83
C ARG A 73 -0.41 9.24 9.67
N GLU A 74 -0.57 10.37 9.02
CA GLU A 74 -0.76 11.65 9.71
C GLU A 74 -2.10 11.73 10.45
N LYS A 75 -3.17 11.21 9.85
CA LYS A 75 -4.51 11.30 10.41
C LYS A 75 -4.81 10.19 11.41
N TYR A 76 -4.28 9.00 11.20
CA TYR A 76 -4.70 7.80 11.96
C TYR A 76 -3.55 7.08 12.63
N GLY A 77 -2.34 7.65 12.60
CA GLY A 77 -1.19 7.02 13.24
C GLY A 77 -0.78 5.68 12.65
N MET A 78 -1.13 5.43 11.38
CA MET A 78 -0.73 4.22 10.69
C MET A 78 0.77 4.24 10.41
N THR A 79 1.50 3.24 10.88
CA THR A 79 2.87 3.03 10.45
C THR A 79 2.87 2.15 9.20
N TRP A 80 3.75 2.42 8.27
CA TRP A 80 3.81 1.66 7.02
C TRP A 80 5.24 1.52 6.54
N ASN A 81 5.48 0.40 5.86
CA ASN A 81 6.76 0.07 5.25
C ASN A 81 6.52 -0.40 3.83
N TYR A 82 7.51 -0.21 2.98
CA TYR A 82 7.44 -0.70 1.62
C TYR A 82 8.75 -1.40 1.22
N LYS A 83 8.62 -2.36 0.32
CA LYS A 83 9.75 -3.07 -0.28
C LYS A 83 9.55 -3.11 -1.77
N PRO A 84 10.60 -2.84 -2.57
CA PRO A 84 10.53 -3.12 -4.00
C PRO A 84 10.40 -4.63 -4.20
N GLY A 85 9.52 -5.02 -5.10
CA GLY A 85 9.27 -6.41 -5.43
C GLY A 85 9.60 -6.70 -6.87
N LEU A 86 9.70 -7.98 -7.18
CA LEU A 86 9.88 -8.48 -8.53
C LEU A 86 8.73 -9.43 -8.85
N SER A 87 8.27 -9.41 -10.09
CA SER A 87 7.42 -10.48 -10.58
C SER A 87 8.23 -11.76 -10.73
N SER A 88 7.56 -12.91 -10.84
CA SER A 88 8.26 -14.18 -11.08
C SER A 88 9.06 -14.13 -12.39
N GLU A 89 8.51 -13.48 -13.40
CA GLU A 89 9.18 -13.34 -14.70
C GLU A 89 10.46 -12.49 -14.58
N GLU A 90 10.40 -11.39 -13.85
CA GLU A 90 11.57 -10.55 -13.62
C GLU A 90 12.65 -11.29 -12.83
N LEU A 91 12.25 -12.03 -11.79
CA LEU A 91 13.19 -12.84 -11.01
C LEU A 91 13.85 -13.92 -11.85
N ILE A 92 13.07 -14.65 -12.65
CA ILE A 92 13.59 -15.68 -13.54
C ILE A 92 14.59 -15.07 -14.53
N SER A 93 14.27 -13.92 -15.08
CA SER A 93 15.18 -13.20 -15.99
C SER A 93 16.53 -12.89 -15.33
N LEU A 94 16.48 -12.42 -14.07
CA LEU A 94 17.71 -12.14 -13.32
C LEU A 94 18.51 -13.41 -13.02
N LEU A 95 17.85 -14.50 -12.68
CA LEU A 95 18.50 -15.78 -12.39
C LEU A 95 19.17 -16.39 -13.62
N ASN A 96 18.73 -16.04 -14.81
CA ASN A 96 19.30 -16.51 -16.07
C ASN A 96 20.46 -15.64 -16.59
N GLN A 97 20.78 -14.55 -15.90
CA GLN A 97 21.90 -13.70 -16.28
C GLN A 97 23.21 -14.26 -15.73
N ASP A 98 24.27 -14.12 -16.53
CA ASP A 98 25.63 -14.38 -16.07
C ASP A 98 26.12 -13.18 -15.27
N TYR A 99 26.48 -13.43 -14.04
CA TYR A 99 27.06 -12.41 -13.16
C TYR A 99 28.56 -12.42 -13.23
#